data_e3c368a2724da970ed421507d51c8322
#
_entry.id   e3c368a2724da970ed421507d51c8322
#
_cell.length_a   1.000
_cell.length_b   1.000
_cell.length_c   1.000
_cell.angle_alpha   90.00
_cell.angle_beta   90.00
_cell.angle_gamma   90.00
#
_symmetry.space_group_name_H-M   'P 1'
#
loop_
_entity.id
_entity.type
_entity.pdbx_description
1 polymer ?
#
loop_
_entity_poly.entity_id
_entity_poly.type
_entity_poly.pdbx_seq_one_letter_code
_entity_poly.pdbx_strand_id
1 'polypeptide(L)'
;MNDIFISYAHLDDQALDEDQKGWITKFHRVLQVKLGQLLGEQATIWRDEKLSGSDVYDDKIVNEFKNAKVMISVLSPRYLKSEWCNRELNEFYKAAENETGIRIGEKSRLIKVVKTPFDLEQAADHLPEIFEAILGFEFFEQDPDSGRIVEFDEAFGPRAKQNYFSRIYDLATEIAGILKNMQGDSVQTQTEPLVKTGKTVYLAAVTSDIQAGREKLVRELSDRGHHVLPDRPLP
;
A
#
# COMPACT_ATOMS: atom_id res chain seq x y z
N MET A 1 13.27 -13.55 9.65
CA MET A 1 12.27 -13.46 8.57
C MET A 1 11.60 -12.11 8.74
N ASN A 2 11.61 -11.26 7.72
CA ASN A 2 10.96 -9.95 7.77
C ASN A 2 9.47 -10.10 7.51
N ASP A 3 8.64 -9.33 8.22
CA ASP A 3 7.20 -9.35 7.97
C ASP A 3 6.87 -8.57 6.71
N ILE A 4 7.57 -7.45 6.50
CA ILE A 4 7.28 -6.52 5.42
C ILE A 4 8.57 -6.10 4.72
N PHE A 5 8.52 -6.04 3.40
CA PHE A 5 9.54 -5.42 2.56
C PHE A 5 8.97 -4.18 1.86
N ILE A 6 9.68 -3.06 1.90
CA ILE A 6 9.33 -1.83 1.18
C ILE A 6 10.30 -1.65 0.02
N SER A 7 9.78 -1.79 -1.21
CA SER A 7 10.48 -1.49 -2.45
C SER A 7 10.17 -0.06 -2.90
N TYR A 8 11.19 0.71 -3.22
CA TYR A 8 11.06 2.12 -3.62
C TYR A 8 12.26 2.58 -4.44
N ALA A 9 12.10 3.62 -5.21
CA ALA A 9 13.24 4.29 -5.87
C ALA A 9 13.91 5.27 -4.91
N HIS A 10 15.21 5.22 -4.74
CA HIS A 10 15.96 6.03 -3.77
C HIS A 10 15.75 7.55 -3.93
N LEU A 11 15.48 7.99 -5.16
CA LEU A 11 15.15 9.40 -5.42
C LEU A 11 13.88 9.84 -4.68
N ASP A 12 12.95 8.91 -4.42
CA ASP A 12 11.69 9.19 -3.74
C ASP A 12 11.84 9.38 -2.22
N ASP A 13 13.02 9.06 -1.66
CA ASP A 13 13.38 9.33 -0.26
C ASP A 13 14.22 10.59 -0.08
N GLN A 14 14.40 11.39 -1.12
CA GLN A 14 15.03 12.70 -0.97
C GLN A 14 14.08 13.67 -0.26
N ALA A 15 14.61 14.36 0.75
CA ALA A 15 13.86 15.39 1.45
C ALA A 15 13.63 16.62 0.55
N LEU A 16 12.44 17.20 0.61
CA LEU A 16 12.12 18.44 -0.10
C LEU A 16 12.71 19.67 0.62
N ASP A 17 13.02 19.55 1.90
CA ASP A 17 13.59 20.57 2.76
C ASP A 17 14.77 19.97 3.52
N GLU A 18 15.87 20.72 3.68
CA GLU A 18 17.12 20.25 4.32
C GLU A 18 16.89 19.81 5.78
N ASP A 19 15.93 20.40 6.47
CA ASP A 19 15.59 20.08 7.86
C ASP A 19 14.64 18.88 7.99
N GLN A 20 14.18 18.30 6.89
CA GLN A 20 13.23 17.20 6.88
C GLN A 20 13.87 15.86 6.52
N LYS A 21 13.23 14.78 6.96
CA LYS A 21 13.53 13.43 6.50
C LYS A 21 12.83 13.13 5.19
N GLY A 22 13.42 12.27 4.37
CA GLY A 22 12.80 11.81 3.15
C GLY A 22 11.43 11.16 3.39
N TRP A 23 10.61 11.16 2.36
CA TRP A 23 9.22 10.69 2.44
C TRP A 23 9.15 9.20 2.84
N ILE A 24 9.98 8.34 2.22
CA ILE A 24 10.03 6.90 2.54
C ILE A 24 10.51 6.66 3.97
N THR A 25 11.48 7.44 4.43
CA THR A 25 11.98 7.37 5.81
C THR A 25 10.88 7.71 6.83
N LYS A 26 10.06 8.73 6.56
CA LYS A 26 8.88 9.06 7.37
C LYS A 26 7.82 7.96 7.29
N PHE A 27 7.54 7.49 6.08
CA PHE A 27 6.57 6.43 5.80
C PHE A 27 6.88 5.15 6.57
N HIS A 28 8.11 4.64 6.46
CA HIS A 28 8.57 3.46 7.20
C HIS A 28 8.34 3.60 8.71
N ARG A 29 8.80 4.72 9.29
CA ARG A 29 8.67 4.95 10.74
C ARG A 29 7.22 4.98 11.20
N VAL A 30 6.37 5.75 10.50
CA VAL A 30 4.95 5.89 10.91
C VAL A 30 4.21 4.57 10.74
N LEU A 31 4.44 3.86 9.64
CA LEU A 31 3.86 2.56 9.39
C LEU A 31 4.26 1.54 10.46
N GLN A 32 5.56 1.47 10.83
CA GLN A 32 6.07 0.57 11.86
C GLN A 32 5.40 0.83 13.22
N VAL A 33 5.25 2.10 13.62
CA VAL A 33 4.58 2.47 14.86
C VAL A 33 3.11 2.06 14.82
N LYS A 34 2.42 2.33 13.71
CA LYS A 34 1.00 1.99 13.57
C LYS A 34 0.76 0.48 13.57
N LEU A 35 1.57 -0.28 12.87
CA LEU A 35 1.49 -1.74 12.88
C LEU A 35 1.74 -2.31 14.27
N GLY A 36 2.75 -1.81 14.99
CA GLY A 36 3.01 -2.24 16.36
C GLY A 36 1.80 -2.00 17.28
N GLN A 37 1.10 -0.87 17.11
CA GLN A 37 -0.14 -0.58 17.86
C GLN A 37 -1.29 -1.54 17.50
N LEU A 38 -1.43 -1.91 16.21
CA LEU A 38 -2.51 -2.78 15.73
C LEU A 38 -2.28 -4.26 15.99
N LEU A 39 -1.01 -4.68 15.98
CA LEU A 39 -0.61 -6.08 16.20
C LEU A 39 -0.39 -6.40 17.69
N GLY A 40 -0.10 -5.39 18.51
CA GLY A 40 0.32 -5.59 19.91
C GLY A 40 1.77 -6.05 20.04
N GLU A 41 2.51 -6.18 18.94
CA GLU A 41 3.90 -6.56 18.85
C GLU A 41 4.62 -5.77 17.75
N GLN A 42 5.94 -5.73 17.77
CA GLN A 42 6.71 -4.99 16.79
C GLN A 42 6.79 -5.76 15.46
N ALA A 43 6.23 -5.21 14.39
CA ALA A 43 6.43 -5.72 13.03
C ALA A 43 7.84 -5.42 12.53
N THR A 44 8.45 -6.40 11.85
CA THR A 44 9.76 -6.23 11.23
C THR A 44 9.59 -5.73 9.81
N ILE A 45 9.95 -4.47 9.58
CA ILE A 45 9.91 -3.85 8.27
C ILE A 45 11.34 -3.68 7.76
N TRP A 46 11.63 -4.23 6.59
CA TRP A 46 12.90 -4.05 5.91
C TRP A 46 12.75 -3.20 4.66
N ARG A 47 13.74 -2.40 4.38
CA ARG A 47 13.92 -1.64 3.15
C ARG A 47 15.40 -1.53 2.83
N ASP A 48 15.73 -1.44 1.58
CA ASP A 48 17.11 -1.21 1.18
C ASP A 48 17.47 0.28 1.30
N GLU A 49 18.42 0.59 2.17
CA GLU A 49 18.88 1.97 2.39
C GLU A 49 20.13 2.32 1.58
N LYS A 50 20.79 1.35 0.95
CA LYS A 50 22.19 1.53 0.52
C LYS A 50 22.55 1.11 -0.90
N LEU A 51 21.69 0.52 -1.70
CA LEU A 51 22.09 0.11 -3.04
C LEU A 51 22.28 1.35 -3.93
N SER A 52 23.53 1.69 -4.19
CA SER A 52 23.93 2.52 -5.30
C SER A 52 24.05 1.65 -6.55
N GLY A 53 23.85 2.22 -7.74
CA GLY A 53 23.85 1.47 -9.00
C GLY A 53 25.15 0.73 -9.36
N SER A 54 26.14 0.69 -8.44
CA SER A 54 27.41 -0.03 -8.55
C SER A 54 27.53 -1.24 -7.62
N ASP A 55 26.52 -1.51 -6.76
CA ASP A 55 26.61 -2.60 -5.82
C ASP A 55 26.33 -3.95 -6.49
N VAL A 56 27.18 -4.91 -6.21
CA VAL A 56 27.04 -6.28 -6.68
C VAL A 56 25.82 -6.89 -5.98
N TYR A 57 25.00 -7.54 -6.78
CA TYR A 57 23.82 -8.26 -6.35
C TYR A 57 24.17 -9.26 -5.26
N ASP A 58 23.88 -8.94 -4.01
CA ASP A 58 24.10 -9.86 -2.90
C ASP A 58 22.87 -10.78 -2.76
N ASP A 59 23.11 -12.09 -2.83
CA ASP A 59 22.08 -13.12 -2.62
C ASP A 59 21.30 -12.93 -1.29
N LYS A 60 21.90 -12.27 -0.31
CA LYS A 60 21.23 -11.92 0.94
C LYS A 60 20.04 -10.98 0.72
N ILE A 61 20.22 -9.95 -0.09
CA ILE A 61 19.16 -8.96 -0.37
C ILE A 61 18.00 -9.63 -1.09
N VAL A 62 18.33 -10.50 -2.07
CA VAL A 62 17.33 -11.31 -2.77
C VAL A 62 16.52 -12.17 -1.81
N ASN A 63 17.18 -12.79 -0.86
CA ASN A 63 16.53 -13.64 0.13
C ASN A 63 15.64 -12.84 1.09
N GLU A 64 16.02 -11.61 1.44
CA GLU A 64 15.22 -10.77 2.35
C GLU A 64 13.85 -10.42 1.76
N PHE A 65 13.78 -10.00 0.50
CA PHE A 65 12.48 -9.69 -0.10
C PHE A 65 11.70 -10.95 -0.51
N LYS A 66 12.36 -12.02 -0.95
CA LYS A 66 11.67 -13.29 -1.24
C LYS A 66 11.00 -13.90 -0.01
N ASN A 67 11.61 -13.74 1.15
CA ASN A 67 11.09 -14.28 2.41
C ASN A 67 10.16 -13.33 3.17
N ALA A 68 9.86 -12.14 2.65
CA ALA A 68 8.93 -11.24 3.27
C ALA A 68 7.48 -11.76 3.15
N LYS A 69 6.68 -11.59 4.19
CA LYS A 69 5.26 -11.95 4.16
C LYS A 69 4.45 -11.03 3.25
N VAL A 70 4.77 -9.75 3.28
CA VAL A 70 4.10 -8.69 2.51
C VAL A 70 5.15 -7.81 1.83
N MET A 71 4.91 -7.44 0.58
CA MET A 71 5.70 -6.45 -0.13
C MET A 71 4.87 -5.20 -0.38
N ILE A 72 5.44 -4.04 -0.07
CA ILE A 72 4.89 -2.74 -0.39
C ILE A 72 5.73 -2.13 -1.51
N SER A 73 5.14 -1.92 -2.68
CA SER A 73 5.79 -1.21 -3.78
C SER A 73 5.34 0.25 -3.80
N VAL A 74 6.29 1.17 -3.55
CA VAL A 74 6.02 2.61 -3.55
C VAL A 74 6.28 3.15 -4.95
N LEU A 75 5.20 3.26 -5.71
CA LEU A 75 5.22 3.62 -7.11
C LEU A 75 5.37 5.13 -7.32
N SER A 76 6.22 5.47 -8.27
CA SER A 76 6.48 6.80 -8.78
C SER A 76 6.97 6.69 -10.24
N PRO A 77 7.06 7.79 -11.01
CA PRO A 77 7.69 7.76 -12.33
C PRO A 77 9.13 7.23 -12.31
N ARG A 78 9.85 7.41 -11.20
CA ARG A 78 11.22 6.89 -11.05
C ARG A 78 11.24 5.40 -10.76
N TYR A 79 10.29 4.91 -9.95
CA TYR A 79 10.15 3.49 -9.66
C TYR A 79 9.98 2.68 -10.95
N LEU A 80 9.10 3.12 -11.85
CA LEU A 80 8.82 2.44 -13.12
C LEU A 80 10.06 2.32 -14.02
N LYS A 81 10.95 3.31 -13.97
CA LYS A 81 12.21 3.32 -14.73
C LYS A 81 13.36 2.58 -14.06
N SER A 82 13.14 2.03 -12.86
CA SER A 82 14.15 1.31 -12.10
C SER A 82 14.11 -0.17 -12.42
N GLU A 83 15.12 -0.67 -13.14
CA GLU A 83 15.28 -2.11 -13.39
C GLU A 83 15.37 -2.91 -12.09
N TRP A 84 15.96 -2.30 -11.04
CA TRP A 84 16.07 -2.90 -9.72
C TRP A 84 14.70 -3.08 -9.07
N CYS A 85 13.90 -2.04 -8.96
CA CYS A 85 12.55 -2.12 -8.38
C CYS A 85 11.66 -3.11 -9.13
N ASN A 86 11.74 -3.13 -10.46
CA ASN A 86 11.01 -4.07 -11.29
C ASN A 86 11.46 -5.52 -11.05
N ARG A 87 12.75 -5.74 -10.82
CA ARG A 87 13.29 -7.05 -10.48
C ARG A 87 12.84 -7.52 -9.09
N GLU A 88 12.95 -6.68 -8.05
CA GLU A 88 12.45 -6.99 -6.70
C GLU A 88 10.98 -7.43 -6.73
N LEU A 89 10.17 -6.67 -7.46
CA LEU A 89 8.75 -6.94 -7.63
C LEU A 89 8.50 -8.31 -8.28
N ASN A 90 9.16 -8.58 -9.40
CA ASN A 90 8.98 -9.84 -10.12
C ASN A 90 9.47 -11.06 -9.33
N GLU A 91 10.59 -10.93 -8.62
CA GLU A 91 11.14 -12.01 -7.80
C GLU A 91 10.27 -12.29 -6.57
N PHE A 92 9.74 -11.24 -5.90
CA PHE A 92 8.77 -11.43 -4.83
C PHE A 92 7.50 -12.11 -5.35
N TYR A 93 6.97 -11.65 -6.47
CA TYR A 93 5.77 -12.24 -7.08
C TYR A 93 5.95 -13.73 -7.36
N LYS A 94 7.05 -14.11 -8.02
CA LYS A 94 7.37 -15.50 -8.31
C LYS A 94 7.55 -16.34 -7.04
N ALA A 95 8.23 -15.81 -6.02
CA ALA A 95 8.43 -16.51 -4.77
C ALA A 95 7.10 -16.73 -4.04
N ALA A 96 6.27 -15.70 -3.96
CA ALA A 96 4.96 -15.79 -3.31
C ALA A 96 4.03 -16.80 -4.01
N GLU A 97 3.99 -16.83 -5.35
CA GLU A 97 3.20 -17.80 -6.11
C GLU A 97 3.62 -19.24 -5.85
N ASN A 98 4.93 -19.50 -5.72
CA ASN A 98 5.47 -20.83 -5.49
C ASN A 98 5.32 -21.33 -4.04
N GLU A 99 5.04 -20.45 -3.08
CA GLU A 99 4.88 -20.82 -1.66
C GLU A 99 3.39 -20.94 -1.26
N THR A 100 2.87 -19.84 -0.73
CA THR A 100 1.51 -19.76 -0.17
C THR A 100 0.52 -19.04 -1.08
N GLY A 101 0.98 -18.64 -2.26
CA GLY A 101 0.24 -17.78 -3.18
C GLY A 101 0.44 -16.28 -2.90
N ILE A 102 0.15 -15.47 -3.91
CA ILE A 102 0.20 -14.02 -3.81
C ILE A 102 -1.01 -13.44 -3.04
N ARG A 103 -2.03 -14.24 -2.82
CA ARG A 103 -3.25 -13.85 -2.12
C ARG A 103 -3.45 -14.64 -0.84
N ILE A 104 -3.89 -13.95 0.22
CA ILE A 104 -4.34 -14.52 1.48
C ILE A 104 -5.81 -14.15 1.66
N GLY A 105 -6.69 -15.12 1.41
CA GLY A 105 -8.12 -14.86 1.26
C GLY A 105 -8.39 -13.92 0.09
N GLU A 106 -9.06 -12.81 0.33
CA GLU A 106 -9.34 -11.79 -0.69
C GLU A 106 -8.25 -10.70 -0.80
N LYS A 107 -7.22 -10.73 0.06
CA LYS A 107 -6.17 -9.71 0.12
C LYS A 107 -4.90 -10.16 -0.60
N SER A 108 -4.22 -9.21 -1.22
CA SER A 108 -2.93 -9.44 -1.86
C SER A 108 -1.78 -9.23 -0.85
N ARG A 109 -0.77 -10.11 -0.91
CA ARG A 109 0.52 -9.92 -0.21
C ARG A 109 1.36 -8.79 -0.84
N LEU A 110 1.03 -8.44 -2.07
CA LEU A 110 1.62 -7.33 -2.79
C LEU A 110 0.71 -6.11 -2.67
N ILE A 111 1.23 -5.03 -2.12
CA ILE A 111 0.50 -3.80 -1.85
C ILE A 111 1.05 -2.68 -2.72
N LYS A 112 0.17 -2.03 -3.46
CA LYS A 112 0.47 -0.88 -4.29
C LYS A 112 0.26 0.41 -3.51
N VAL A 113 1.33 1.18 -3.32
CA VAL A 113 1.31 2.55 -2.79
C VAL A 113 1.72 3.48 -3.93
N VAL A 114 0.87 4.42 -4.31
CA VAL A 114 1.19 5.43 -5.32
C VAL A 114 1.55 6.73 -4.62
N LYS A 115 2.84 7.06 -4.60
CA LYS A 115 3.35 8.29 -4.01
C LYS A 115 3.14 9.48 -4.94
N THR A 116 3.58 9.33 -6.18
CA THR A 116 3.49 10.34 -7.23
C THR A 116 2.74 9.73 -8.40
N PRO A 117 1.71 10.38 -8.95
CA PRO A 117 0.96 9.84 -10.07
C PRO A 117 1.83 9.68 -11.32
N PHE A 118 1.51 8.68 -12.10
CA PHE A 118 2.19 8.34 -13.35
C PHE A 118 1.16 7.87 -14.38
N ASP A 119 1.56 7.86 -15.64
CA ASP A 119 0.73 7.35 -16.71
C ASP A 119 0.71 5.82 -16.69
N LEU A 120 -0.48 5.23 -16.54
CA LEU A 120 -0.68 3.78 -16.49
C LEU A 120 -0.35 3.11 -17.84
N GLU A 121 -0.53 3.79 -18.97
CA GLU A 121 -0.17 3.23 -20.28
C GLU A 121 1.35 3.03 -20.40
N GLN A 122 2.13 3.94 -19.82
CA GLN A 122 3.60 3.80 -19.75
C GLN A 122 4.05 2.78 -18.70
N ALA A 123 3.20 2.47 -17.74
CA ALA A 123 3.51 1.52 -16.66
C ALA A 123 3.23 0.06 -17.06
N ALA A 124 2.33 -0.20 -18.00
CA ALA A 124 1.90 -1.53 -18.39
C ALA A 124 3.05 -2.44 -18.84
N ASP A 125 4.08 -1.87 -19.50
CA ASP A 125 5.25 -2.62 -19.94
C ASP A 125 6.20 -3.06 -18.81
N HIS A 126 6.04 -2.49 -17.61
CA HIS A 126 6.99 -2.65 -16.49
C HIS A 126 6.40 -3.32 -15.25
N LEU A 127 5.09 -3.34 -15.12
CA LEU A 127 4.41 -3.90 -13.95
C LEU A 127 3.74 -5.23 -14.28
N PRO A 128 3.78 -6.22 -13.37
CA PRO A 128 2.99 -7.44 -13.52
C PRO A 128 1.49 -7.13 -13.65
N GLU A 129 0.77 -7.92 -14.45
CA GLU A 129 -0.68 -7.79 -14.66
C GLU A 129 -1.49 -7.70 -13.36
N ILE A 130 -0.99 -8.34 -12.29
CA ILE A 130 -1.64 -8.28 -10.98
C ILE A 130 -1.79 -6.86 -10.45
N PHE A 131 -0.90 -5.92 -10.83
CA PHE A 131 -0.98 -4.53 -10.41
C PHE A 131 -2.19 -3.79 -10.97
N GLU A 132 -2.72 -4.23 -12.11
CA GLU A 132 -3.97 -3.68 -12.66
C GLU A 132 -5.17 -4.08 -11.81
N ALA A 133 -5.13 -5.29 -11.24
CA ALA A 133 -6.21 -5.83 -10.42
C ALA A 133 -6.17 -5.35 -8.95
N ILE A 134 -5.04 -4.78 -8.49
CA ILE A 134 -4.89 -4.31 -7.12
C ILE A 134 -5.30 -2.84 -7.02
N LEU A 135 -6.29 -2.56 -6.17
CA LEU A 135 -6.59 -1.20 -5.74
C LEU A 135 -5.41 -0.68 -4.92
N GLY A 136 -4.84 0.45 -5.33
CA GLY A 136 -3.68 1.02 -4.63
C GLY A 136 -4.09 1.98 -3.52
N PHE A 137 -3.10 2.31 -2.67
CA PHE A 137 -3.20 3.42 -1.73
C PHE A 137 -2.56 4.64 -2.36
N GLU A 138 -3.37 5.60 -2.75
CA GLU A 138 -2.90 6.87 -3.32
C GLU A 138 -2.52 7.83 -2.20
N PHE A 139 -1.28 8.34 -2.26
CA PHE A 139 -0.74 9.32 -1.34
C PHE A 139 -0.67 10.71 -1.97
N PHE A 140 -1.65 11.01 -2.77
CA PHE A 140 -1.87 12.32 -3.38
C PHE A 140 -3.37 12.55 -3.58
N GLU A 141 -3.73 13.78 -3.85
CA GLU A 141 -5.06 14.16 -4.34
C GLU A 141 -4.89 15.15 -5.49
N GLN A 142 -5.88 15.20 -6.35
CA GLN A 142 -5.97 16.27 -7.35
C GLN A 142 -6.86 17.37 -6.78
N ASP A 143 -6.30 18.57 -6.70
CA ASP A 143 -7.06 19.75 -6.30
C ASP A 143 -8.17 20.03 -7.33
N PRO A 144 -9.44 20.06 -6.93
CA PRO A 144 -10.55 20.15 -7.85
C PRO A 144 -10.64 21.51 -8.57
N ASP A 145 -10.12 22.58 -7.97
CA ASP A 145 -10.20 23.93 -8.51
C ASP A 145 -9.07 24.23 -9.50
N SER A 146 -7.87 23.78 -9.19
CA SER A 146 -6.66 24.05 -9.99
C SER A 146 -6.24 22.88 -10.88
N GLY A 147 -6.74 21.66 -10.65
CA GLY A 147 -6.29 20.44 -11.29
C GLY A 147 -4.89 20.00 -10.85
N ARG A 148 -4.28 20.71 -9.91
CA ARG A 148 -2.92 20.43 -9.43
C ARG A 148 -2.89 19.17 -8.57
N ILE A 149 -1.86 18.36 -8.78
CA ILE A 149 -1.56 17.23 -7.89
C ILE A 149 -0.91 17.75 -6.60
N VAL A 150 -1.44 17.32 -5.46
CA VAL A 150 -0.92 17.58 -4.13
C VAL A 150 -0.55 16.26 -3.49
N GLU A 151 0.74 15.98 -3.35
CA GLU A 151 1.22 14.81 -2.64
C GLU A 151 0.94 14.92 -1.13
N PHE A 152 0.68 13.79 -0.48
CA PHE A 152 0.48 13.76 0.95
C PHE A 152 1.82 13.79 1.67
N ASP A 153 2.32 14.99 1.89
CA ASP A 153 3.51 15.31 2.68
C ASP A 153 3.24 16.59 3.50
N GLU A 154 3.86 16.68 4.66
CA GLU A 154 3.71 17.86 5.53
C GLU A 154 4.21 19.16 4.90
N ALA A 155 5.11 19.07 3.91
CA ALA A 155 5.57 20.22 3.12
C ALA A 155 4.43 20.91 2.36
N PHE A 156 3.33 20.20 2.07
CA PHE A 156 2.16 20.73 1.38
C PHE A 156 1.03 21.18 2.33
N GLY A 157 1.34 21.31 3.63
CA GLY A 157 0.45 21.90 4.61
C GLY A 157 -0.38 20.91 5.44
N PRO A 158 -1.24 21.44 6.35
CA PRO A 158 -1.92 20.62 7.36
C PRO A 158 -2.88 19.57 6.76
N ARG A 159 -3.57 19.90 5.68
CA ARG A 159 -4.51 18.99 5.02
C ARG A 159 -3.78 17.78 4.42
N ALA A 160 -2.69 18.03 3.69
CA ALA A 160 -1.86 16.96 3.12
C ALA A 160 -1.28 16.06 4.22
N LYS A 161 -0.83 16.65 5.33
CA LYS A 161 -0.37 15.91 6.51
C LYS A 161 -1.48 15.05 7.13
N GLN A 162 -2.69 15.57 7.27
CA GLN A 162 -3.84 14.82 7.81
C GLN A 162 -4.19 13.64 6.89
N ASN A 163 -4.24 13.87 5.58
CA ASN A 163 -4.50 12.83 4.58
C ASN A 163 -3.43 11.75 4.60
N TYR A 164 -2.16 12.13 4.75
CA TYR A 164 -1.04 11.20 4.92
C TYR A 164 -1.27 10.22 6.08
N PHE A 165 -1.58 10.72 7.27
CA PHE A 165 -1.82 9.87 8.44
C PHE A 165 -3.07 9.00 8.30
N SER A 166 -4.13 9.52 7.66
CA SER A 166 -5.32 8.72 7.35
C SER A 166 -4.98 7.55 6.44
N ARG A 167 -4.23 7.77 5.36
CA ARG A 167 -3.81 6.71 4.44
C ARG A 167 -2.88 5.68 5.10
N ILE A 168 -1.95 6.14 5.95
CA ILE A 168 -1.10 5.20 6.72
C ILE A 168 -1.95 4.33 7.64
N TYR A 169 -2.99 4.88 8.27
CA TYR A 169 -3.88 4.10 9.13
C TYR A 169 -4.63 3.02 8.34
N ASP A 170 -5.21 3.38 7.19
CA ASP A 170 -5.91 2.44 6.31
C ASP A 170 -4.97 1.31 5.85
N LEU A 171 -3.78 1.68 5.37
CA LEU A 171 -2.73 0.75 4.95
C LEU A 171 -2.28 -0.19 6.09
N ALA A 172 -1.99 0.37 7.27
CA ALA A 172 -1.56 -0.43 8.42
C ALA A 172 -2.64 -1.43 8.87
N THR A 173 -3.91 -1.02 8.81
CA THR A 173 -5.05 -1.89 9.15
C THR A 173 -5.14 -3.07 8.18
N GLU A 174 -4.97 -2.82 6.88
CA GLU A 174 -4.98 -3.87 5.87
C GLU A 174 -3.81 -4.85 6.06
N ILE A 175 -2.60 -4.33 6.26
CA ILE A 175 -1.41 -5.16 6.48
C ILE A 175 -1.54 -6.00 7.76
N ALA A 176 -2.01 -5.40 8.85
CA ALA A 176 -2.22 -6.13 10.10
C ALA A 176 -3.20 -7.30 9.92
N GLY A 177 -4.25 -7.11 9.12
CA GLY A 177 -5.18 -8.19 8.76
C GLY A 177 -4.51 -9.32 7.97
N ILE A 178 -3.67 -9.00 6.99
CA ILE A 178 -2.93 -9.98 6.20
C ILE A 178 -1.98 -10.78 7.11
N LEU A 179 -1.18 -10.09 7.94
CA LEU A 179 -0.20 -10.73 8.81
C LEU A 179 -0.85 -11.68 9.84
N LYS A 180 -1.98 -11.27 10.45
CA LYS A 180 -2.76 -12.11 11.37
C LYS A 180 -3.28 -13.37 10.68
N ASN A 181 -3.80 -13.24 9.47
CA ASN A 181 -4.29 -14.38 8.69
C ASN A 181 -3.17 -15.36 8.30
N MET A 182 -1.95 -14.85 8.05
CA MET A 182 -0.77 -15.69 7.75
C MET A 182 -0.19 -16.41 8.95
N GLN A 183 -0.32 -15.86 10.16
CA GLN A 183 0.20 -16.48 11.38
C GLN A 183 -0.66 -17.66 11.84
N GLY A 184 -1.80 -17.91 11.19
CA GLY A 184 -2.72 -18.96 11.61
C GLY A 184 -3.40 -18.60 12.94
N ASP A 185 -3.23 -17.38 13.43
CA ASP A 185 -4.12 -16.73 14.38
C ASP A 185 -5.47 -16.39 13.68
N SER A 186 -6.02 -17.37 13.01
CA SER A 186 -7.44 -17.56 13.12
C SER A 186 -7.68 -17.89 14.60
N VAL A 187 -7.51 -16.91 15.50
CA VAL A 187 -8.55 -16.75 16.47
C VAL A 187 -9.78 -16.79 15.59
N GLN A 188 -10.40 -17.99 15.52
CA GLN A 188 -11.83 -18.04 15.61
C GLN A 188 -12.14 -17.10 16.78
N THR A 189 -12.14 -15.79 16.55
CA THR A 189 -13.24 -15.06 17.04
C THR A 189 -14.38 -15.90 16.47
N GLN A 190 -14.86 -16.84 17.26
CA GLN A 190 -16.26 -17.11 17.34
C GLN A 190 -16.91 -15.77 17.77
N THR A 191 -16.75 -14.73 16.95
CA THR A 191 -17.91 -14.05 16.53
C THR A 191 -18.72 -15.19 15.94
N GLU A 192 -19.65 -15.71 16.75
CA GLU A 192 -20.91 -16.23 16.24
C GLU A 192 -21.12 -15.46 14.95
N PRO A 193 -21.42 -16.12 13.80
CA PRO A 193 -21.71 -15.37 12.61
C PRO A 193 -22.71 -14.33 13.08
N LEU A 194 -22.24 -13.11 13.30
CA LEU A 194 -23.11 -11.95 13.35
C LEU A 194 -23.83 -12.12 12.05
N VAL A 195 -25.04 -12.65 12.17
CA VAL A 195 -25.98 -12.78 11.06
C VAL A 195 -25.82 -11.46 10.38
N LYS A 196 -25.15 -11.48 9.19
CA LYS A 196 -24.89 -10.25 8.44
C LYS A 196 -26.26 -9.70 8.09
N THR A 197 -26.86 -9.00 9.04
CA THR A 197 -28.10 -8.24 8.85
C THR A 197 -27.85 -7.01 7.99
N GLY A 198 -26.60 -6.86 7.55
CA GLY A 198 -26.18 -5.82 6.66
C GLY A 198 -26.81 -5.96 5.28
N LYS A 199 -27.40 -4.86 4.81
CA LYS A 199 -27.98 -4.78 3.47
C LYS A 199 -26.85 -4.59 2.45
N THR A 200 -27.02 -5.08 1.24
CA THR A 200 -26.19 -4.69 0.11
C THR A 200 -26.63 -3.31 -0.37
N VAL A 201 -25.71 -2.38 -0.40
CA VAL A 201 -25.94 -0.98 -0.81
C VAL A 201 -25.16 -0.72 -2.10
N TYR A 202 -25.85 -0.29 -3.15
CA TYR A 202 -25.19 0.15 -4.37
C TYR A 202 -24.89 1.65 -4.30
N LEU A 203 -23.61 2.01 -4.33
CA LEU A 203 -23.15 3.39 -4.43
C LEU A 203 -22.57 3.62 -5.82
N ALA A 204 -23.31 4.36 -6.64
CA ALA A 204 -22.87 4.72 -7.99
C ALA A 204 -21.47 5.38 -7.99
N ALA A 205 -20.77 5.25 -9.11
CA ALA A 205 -19.58 6.05 -9.37
C ALA A 205 -19.94 7.53 -9.35
N VAL A 206 -19.05 8.35 -8.85
CA VAL A 206 -19.26 9.79 -8.71
C VAL A 206 -18.12 10.54 -9.38
N THR A 207 -18.37 11.81 -9.67
CA THR A 207 -17.36 12.74 -10.17
C THR A 207 -16.28 13.03 -9.12
N SER A 208 -15.11 13.46 -9.54
CA SER A 208 -13.93 13.65 -8.67
C SER A 208 -14.16 14.62 -7.51
N ASP A 209 -15.05 15.57 -7.66
CA ASP A 209 -15.40 16.58 -6.66
C ASP A 209 -16.06 16.00 -5.39
N ILE A 210 -16.81 14.90 -5.54
CA ILE A 210 -17.49 14.24 -4.42
C ILE A 210 -16.92 12.85 -4.08
N GLN A 211 -15.81 12.47 -4.71
CA GLN A 211 -15.16 11.16 -4.48
C GLN A 211 -14.79 10.94 -3.00
N ALA A 212 -14.24 11.95 -2.32
CA ALA A 212 -13.91 11.85 -0.89
C ALA A 212 -15.15 11.60 -0.01
N GLY A 213 -16.30 12.19 -0.38
CA GLY A 213 -17.58 11.95 0.29
C GLY A 213 -18.06 10.50 0.08
N ARG A 214 -17.92 9.99 -1.14
CA ARG A 214 -18.24 8.59 -1.45
C ARG A 214 -17.38 7.60 -0.64
N GLU A 215 -16.08 7.81 -0.57
CA GLU A 215 -15.16 6.95 0.19
C GLU A 215 -15.49 6.95 1.69
N LYS A 216 -15.83 8.11 2.26
CA LYS A 216 -16.27 8.21 3.64
C LYS A 216 -17.55 7.42 3.89
N LEU A 217 -18.50 7.50 2.97
CA LEU A 217 -19.77 6.77 3.05
C LEU A 217 -19.55 5.25 2.90
N VAL A 218 -18.66 4.82 1.99
CA VAL A 218 -18.29 3.41 1.84
C VAL A 218 -17.73 2.86 3.16
N ARG A 219 -16.81 3.58 3.82
CA ARG A 219 -16.26 3.17 5.12
C ARG A 219 -17.35 3.05 6.18
N GLU A 220 -18.16 4.08 6.33
CA GLU A 220 -19.24 4.11 7.33
C GLU A 220 -20.23 2.94 7.15
N LEU A 221 -20.59 2.63 5.90
CA LEU A 221 -21.49 1.51 5.60
C LEU A 221 -20.81 0.16 5.88
N SER A 222 -19.53 0.02 5.52
CA SER A 222 -18.75 -1.20 5.77
C SER A 222 -18.55 -1.43 7.27
N ASP A 223 -18.25 -0.39 8.04
CA ASP A 223 -18.09 -0.46 9.50
C ASP A 223 -19.39 -0.87 10.20
N ARG A 224 -20.53 -0.53 9.61
CA ARG A 224 -21.86 -0.97 10.06
C ARG A 224 -22.27 -2.37 9.57
N GLY A 225 -21.36 -3.07 8.88
CA GLY A 225 -21.57 -4.43 8.38
C GLY A 225 -22.37 -4.51 7.09
N HIS A 226 -22.56 -3.40 6.37
CA HIS A 226 -23.20 -3.40 5.05
C HIS A 226 -22.18 -3.77 3.96
N HIS A 227 -22.66 -4.43 2.90
CA HIS A 227 -21.87 -4.70 1.71
C HIS A 227 -22.12 -3.62 0.67
N VAL A 228 -21.06 -2.94 0.21
CA VAL A 228 -21.16 -1.82 -0.73
C VAL A 228 -20.73 -2.27 -2.13
N LEU A 229 -21.58 -2.02 -3.12
CA LEU A 229 -21.31 -2.27 -4.54
C LEU A 229 -21.25 -0.93 -5.31
N PRO A 230 -20.50 -0.85 -6.41
CA PRO A 230 -19.56 -1.86 -6.91
C PRO A 230 -18.32 -1.93 -6.00
N ASP A 231 -17.84 -3.13 -5.78
CA ASP A 231 -16.60 -3.44 -5.07
C ASP A 231 -15.36 -3.30 -5.99
N ARG A 232 -15.61 -3.10 -7.27
CA ARG A 232 -14.59 -2.88 -8.31
C ARG A 232 -14.98 -1.68 -9.17
N PRO A 233 -13.99 -0.96 -9.74
CA PRO A 233 -14.27 0.06 -10.76
C PRO A 233 -15.07 -0.56 -11.91
N LEU A 234 -16.09 0.15 -12.37
CA LEU A 234 -16.80 -0.25 -13.58
C LEU A 234 -15.90 0.07 -14.80
N PRO A 235 -15.89 -0.82 -15.80
CA PRO A 235 -15.11 -0.62 -17.01
C PRO A 235 -15.52 0.64 -17.78
#